data_73222c3a13fa320250dc507eed922048
#
_entry.id   73222c3a13fa320250dc507eed922048
#
_cell.length_a   1.000
_cell.length_b   1.000
_cell.length_c   1.000
_cell.angle_alpha   90.00
_cell.angle_beta   90.00
_cell.angle_gamma   90.00
#
_symmetry.space_group_name_H-M   'P 1'
#
loop_
_entity.id
_entity.type
_entity.pdbx_description
1 polymer ?
#
loop_
_entity_poly.entity_id
_entity_poly.type
_entity_poly.pdbx_seq_one_letter_code
_entity_poly.pdbx_strand_id
1 'polypeptide(L)'
;GRFLALELSNIANLGAYLMPGGIISPTMHLGGLAGVYTTPAIYAEVSCVFSNTGSIGPYRGAGRPEASYIVERLIDNAAREMGIERAEIRRRNTIAADAMPYQTGLVFTYDCGEFEKNMDMAMHLADYGEFEARREDTQARGKLRGIGMANVTEQTSNNLGETVEIRIDSTGTATVIPGSSSHGQGHDTMYKILVSDRLGLDEDDIRVTQVDTDV
;
A
#
# COMPACT_ATOMS: atom_id res chain seq x y z
N GLY A 1 8.42 23.78 -7.58
CA GLY A 1 7.56 22.64 -7.22
C GLY A 1 8.04 21.30 -7.75
N ARG A 2 9.26 21.19 -8.28
CA ARG A 2 9.87 19.89 -8.61
C ARG A 2 10.64 19.37 -7.40
N PHE A 3 10.52 18.06 -7.13
CA PHE A 3 11.27 17.39 -6.06
C PHE A 3 12.72 17.20 -6.51
N LEU A 4 13.65 17.57 -5.63
CA LEU A 4 15.08 17.45 -5.88
C LEU A 4 15.69 16.31 -5.07
N ALA A 5 15.28 16.17 -3.84
CA ALA A 5 15.69 15.12 -2.93
C ALA A 5 14.68 14.94 -1.80
N LEU A 6 14.73 13.77 -1.16
CA LEU A 6 14.06 13.45 0.08
C LEU A 6 15.08 12.93 1.09
N GLU A 7 15.11 13.51 2.27
CA GLU A 7 15.91 13.03 3.38
C GLU A 7 15.01 12.66 4.55
N LEU A 8 15.22 11.47 5.10
CA LEU A 8 14.50 10.95 6.27
C LEU A 8 15.49 10.49 7.33
N SER A 9 15.33 11.02 8.56
CA SER A 9 15.91 10.44 9.76
C SER A 9 14.79 10.00 10.68
N ASN A 10 14.73 8.72 11.01
CA ASN A 10 13.64 8.10 11.77
C ASN A 10 14.16 7.33 12.98
N ILE A 11 13.46 7.44 14.10
CA ILE A 11 13.70 6.63 15.30
C ILE A 11 12.54 5.66 15.46
N ALA A 12 12.81 4.37 15.32
CA ALA A 12 11.83 3.31 15.44
C ALA A 12 11.90 2.67 16.82
N ASN A 13 10.85 2.82 17.62
CA ASN A 13 10.73 2.12 18.90
C ASN A 13 10.26 0.68 18.66
N LEU A 14 11.12 -0.29 18.96
CA LEU A 14 10.82 -1.72 18.80
C LEU A 14 10.09 -2.33 20.01
N GLY A 15 9.91 -1.56 21.07
CA GLY A 15 9.38 -2.07 22.34
C GLY A 15 10.43 -2.84 23.15
N ALA A 16 9.99 -3.69 24.06
CA ALA A 16 10.88 -4.39 25.00
C ALA A 16 11.64 -5.56 24.38
N TYR A 17 11.10 -6.17 23.34
CA TYR A 17 11.67 -7.34 22.65
C TYR A 17 11.57 -7.19 21.14
N LEU A 18 12.55 -7.73 20.43
CA LEU A 18 12.46 -7.86 18.98
C LEU A 18 11.53 -9.03 18.63
N MET A 19 10.34 -8.71 18.14
CA MET A 19 9.42 -9.70 17.60
C MET A 19 9.84 -10.12 16.17
N PRO A 20 9.54 -11.37 15.75
CA PRO A 20 9.68 -11.76 14.36
C PRO A 20 8.98 -10.76 13.45
N GLY A 21 9.69 -10.21 12.49
CA GLY A 21 9.16 -9.18 11.60
C GLY A 21 9.06 -7.77 12.19
N GLY A 22 9.37 -7.54 13.47
CA GLY A 22 9.26 -6.22 14.11
C GLY A 22 10.08 -5.11 13.45
N ILE A 23 11.20 -5.45 12.81
CA ILE A 23 12.01 -4.48 12.06
C ILE A 23 11.54 -4.24 10.63
N ILE A 24 10.61 -5.02 10.10
CA ILE A 24 10.18 -4.94 8.69
C ILE A 24 9.53 -3.59 8.41
N SER A 25 8.55 -3.22 9.24
CA SER A 25 7.81 -1.96 9.04
C SER A 25 8.71 -0.72 9.06
N PRO A 26 9.59 -0.54 10.08
CA PRO A 26 10.40 0.67 10.14
C PRO A 26 11.62 0.69 9.21
N THR A 27 11.97 -0.41 8.54
CA THR A 27 13.18 -0.49 7.71
C THR A 27 12.88 -0.88 6.27
N MET A 28 12.56 -2.14 6.00
CA MET A 28 12.44 -2.67 4.64
C MET A 28 11.33 -1.99 3.82
N HIS A 29 10.19 -1.72 4.44
CA HIS A 29 9.04 -1.15 3.75
C HIS A 29 9.10 0.38 3.60
N LEU A 30 10.11 1.03 4.19
CA LEU A 30 10.43 2.43 3.87
C LEU A 30 10.88 2.62 2.42
N GLY A 31 11.17 1.55 1.67
CA GLY A 31 11.29 1.62 0.22
C GLY A 31 10.12 2.30 -0.49
N GLY A 32 8.94 2.29 0.13
CA GLY A 32 7.77 3.05 -0.30
C GLY A 32 7.87 4.57 -0.20
N LEU A 33 8.93 5.13 0.39
CA LEU A 33 9.17 6.58 0.42
C LEU A 33 9.33 7.22 -0.96
N ALA A 34 9.65 6.44 -1.99
CA ALA A 34 9.63 6.94 -3.36
C ALA A 34 8.22 7.34 -3.81
N GLY A 35 7.18 6.68 -3.25
CA GLY A 35 5.79 6.89 -3.68
C GLY A 35 5.63 6.70 -5.17
N VAL A 36 4.76 7.48 -5.79
CA VAL A 36 4.54 7.52 -7.25
C VAL A 36 5.37 8.62 -7.94
N TYR A 37 6.44 9.09 -7.29
CA TYR A 37 7.12 10.32 -7.68
C TYR A 37 8.53 10.11 -8.21
N THR A 38 8.94 11.03 -9.10
CA THR A 38 10.27 11.08 -9.72
C THR A 38 11.30 11.79 -8.83
N THR A 39 11.39 11.43 -7.54
CA THR A 39 12.38 12.02 -6.62
C THR A 39 13.77 11.50 -6.96
N PRO A 40 14.71 12.36 -7.45
CA PRO A 40 15.96 11.86 -8.00
C PRO A 40 16.93 11.28 -6.97
N ALA A 41 16.88 11.77 -5.73
CA ALA A 41 17.72 11.33 -4.65
C ALA A 41 16.91 11.13 -3.38
N ILE A 42 17.04 9.97 -2.75
CA ILE A 42 16.37 9.67 -1.48
C ILE A 42 17.41 9.09 -0.52
N TYR A 43 17.50 9.72 0.65
CA TYR A 43 18.30 9.20 1.76
C TYR A 43 17.35 8.87 2.93
N ALA A 44 17.49 7.68 3.48
CA ALA A 44 16.71 7.26 4.65
C ALA A 44 17.63 6.59 5.68
N GLU A 45 17.60 7.10 6.88
CA GLU A 45 18.27 6.54 8.05
C GLU A 45 17.24 6.17 9.11
N VAL A 46 17.38 4.97 9.68
CA VAL A 46 16.49 4.47 10.73
C VAL A 46 17.32 3.97 11.91
N SER A 47 17.14 4.61 13.06
CA SER A 47 17.67 4.15 14.33
C SER A 47 16.62 3.34 15.08
N CYS A 48 16.82 2.02 15.16
CA CYS A 48 15.94 1.12 15.91
C CYS A 48 16.36 1.10 17.38
N VAL A 49 15.42 1.41 18.28
CA VAL A 49 15.67 1.48 19.73
C VAL A 49 14.72 0.57 20.51
N PHE A 50 15.21 0.04 21.61
CA PHE A 50 14.38 -0.71 22.56
C PHE A 50 13.85 0.22 23.64
N SER A 51 12.66 -0.08 24.16
CA SER A 51 12.04 0.59 25.29
C SER A 51 11.17 -0.40 26.07
N ASN A 52 10.69 0.00 27.25
CA ASN A 52 9.81 -0.83 28.08
C ASN A 52 8.32 -0.71 27.71
N THR A 53 8.03 -0.57 26.44
CA THR A 53 6.67 -0.62 25.90
C THR A 53 6.38 -2.01 25.27
N GLY A 54 5.14 -2.24 24.85
CA GLY A 54 4.80 -3.42 24.07
C GLY A 54 5.65 -3.52 22.81
N SER A 55 6.07 -4.75 22.46
CA SER A 55 6.81 -5.01 21.23
C SER A 55 5.95 -4.73 20.00
N ILE A 56 6.58 -4.23 18.96
CA ILE A 56 5.90 -3.97 17.69
C ILE A 56 6.03 -5.16 16.74
N GLY A 57 5.04 -5.31 15.87
CA GLY A 57 5.06 -6.26 14.76
C GLY A 57 4.39 -5.63 13.54
N PRO A 58 4.52 -6.26 12.36
CA PRO A 58 3.89 -5.73 11.17
C PRO A 58 2.37 -5.80 11.29
N TYR A 59 1.71 -4.68 11.02
CA TYR A 59 0.29 -4.62 10.76
C TYR A 59 0.09 -4.51 9.24
N ARG A 60 -1.08 -4.84 8.72
CA ARG A 60 -1.37 -4.81 7.27
C ARG A 60 -0.87 -3.52 6.61
N GLY A 61 -0.05 -3.66 5.55
CA GLY A 61 0.72 -2.57 4.95
C GLY A 61 2.15 -2.46 5.48
N ALA A 62 2.41 -2.86 6.74
CA ALA A 62 3.72 -3.15 7.31
C ALA A 62 4.82 -2.10 7.04
N GLY A 63 4.55 -0.83 7.27
CA GLY A 63 5.48 0.30 7.06
C GLY A 63 5.19 1.11 5.79
N ARG A 64 4.43 0.59 4.83
CA ARG A 64 4.00 1.36 3.66
C ARG A 64 2.99 2.46 3.99
N PRO A 65 2.03 2.26 4.92
CA PRO A 65 1.21 3.37 5.40
C PRO A 65 2.03 4.49 6.01
N GLU A 66 3.03 4.17 6.81
CA GLU A 66 3.93 5.13 7.43
C GLU A 66 4.74 5.89 6.38
N ALA A 67 5.32 5.19 5.42
CA ALA A 67 6.06 5.80 4.30
C ALA A 67 5.15 6.73 3.48
N SER A 68 3.96 6.28 3.15
CA SER A 68 2.97 7.08 2.41
C SER A 68 2.56 8.32 3.20
N TYR A 69 2.29 8.17 4.52
CA TYR A 69 1.96 9.32 5.37
C TYR A 69 3.08 10.37 5.37
N ILE A 70 4.33 9.94 5.55
CA ILE A 70 5.49 10.84 5.57
C ILE A 70 5.58 11.65 4.27
N VAL A 71 5.57 10.97 3.13
CA VAL A 71 5.74 11.59 1.81
C VAL A 71 4.55 12.48 1.48
N GLU A 72 3.34 11.98 1.58
CA GLU A 72 2.14 12.69 1.18
C GLU A 72 1.87 13.91 2.07
N ARG A 73 2.18 13.79 3.38
CA ARG A 73 2.07 14.92 4.30
C ARG A 73 3.12 15.99 4.03
N LEU A 74 4.35 15.59 3.69
CA LEU A 74 5.41 16.52 3.30
C LEU A 74 5.04 17.27 2.02
N ILE A 75 4.48 16.57 1.03
CA ILE A 75 4.00 17.17 -0.23
C ILE A 75 2.88 18.19 0.04
N ASP A 76 1.92 17.86 0.91
CA ASP A 76 0.84 18.80 1.27
C ASP A 76 1.37 20.04 2.00
N ASN A 77 2.38 19.89 2.85
CA ASN A 77 3.03 21.02 3.52
C ASN A 77 3.77 21.89 2.49
N ALA A 78 4.56 21.29 1.60
CA ALA A 78 5.26 22.00 0.54
C ALA A 78 4.29 22.75 -0.39
N ALA A 79 3.19 22.11 -0.79
CA ALA A 79 2.14 22.74 -1.58
C ALA A 79 1.60 24.01 -0.92
N ARG A 80 1.32 23.93 0.39
CA ARG A 80 0.82 25.05 1.18
C ARG A 80 1.85 26.19 1.31
N GLU A 81 3.09 25.87 1.61
CA GLU A 81 4.16 26.84 1.76
C GLU A 81 4.50 27.56 0.43
N MET A 82 4.42 26.83 -0.68
CA MET A 82 4.71 27.36 -2.01
C MET A 82 3.49 28.01 -2.68
N GLY A 83 2.30 27.90 -2.09
CA GLY A 83 1.07 28.39 -2.72
C GLY A 83 0.70 27.63 -4.01
N ILE A 84 1.12 26.37 -4.12
CA ILE A 84 0.81 25.49 -5.26
C ILE A 84 -0.37 24.61 -4.87
N GLU A 85 -1.32 24.41 -5.79
CA GLU A 85 -2.43 23.48 -5.58
C GLU A 85 -1.88 22.05 -5.36
N ARG A 86 -2.49 21.30 -4.41
CA ARG A 86 -1.96 20.00 -3.96
C ARG A 86 -1.94 18.90 -5.03
N ALA A 87 -2.90 18.89 -5.95
CA ALA A 87 -2.88 17.97 -7.07
C ALA A 87 -1.82 18.41 -8.10
N GLU A 88 -1.67 19.72 -8.31
CA GLU A 88 -0.70 20.26 -9.25
C GLU A 88 0.76 19.96 -8.86
N ILE A 89 1.13 20.10 -7.58
CA ILE A 89 2.49 19.73 -7.15
C ILE A 89 2.75 18.23 -7.33
N ARG A 90 1.73 17.39 -7.15
CA ARG A 90 1.82 15.95 -7.41
C ARG A 90 2.01 15.67 -8.90
N ARG A 91 1.21 16.28 -9.79
CA ARG A 91 1.35 16.13 -11.26
C ARG A 91 2.74 16.46 -11.76
N ARG A 92 3.33 17.54 -11.26
CA ARG A 92 4.70 17.95 -11.64
C ARG A 92 5.76 16.90 -11.35
N ASN A 93 5.48 15.99 -10.42
CA ASN A 93 6.45 15.04 -9.91
C ASN A 93 6.04 13.57 -10.11
N THR A 94 4.85 13.30 -10.62
CA THR A 94 4.38 11.95 -10.88
C THR A 94 5.19 11.25 -11.96
N ILE A 95 5.51 9.99 -11.76
CA ILE A 95 6.15 9.12 -12.76
C ILE A 95 5.18 8.95 -13.92
N ALA A 96 5.62 9.27 -15.12
CA ALA A 96 4.81 9.12 -16.33
C ALA A 96 4.61 7.63 -16.70
N ALA A 97 3.47 7.31 -17.30
CA ALA A 97 3.15 5.93 -17.66
C ALA A 97 4.13 5.33 -18.70
N ASP A 98 4.67 6.15 -19.57
CA ASP A 98 5.65 5.76 -20.59
C ASP A 98 7.09 5.63 -20.05
N ALA A 99 7.32 5.98 -18.78
CA ALA A 99 8.59 5.78 -18.11
C ALA A 99 8.78 4.36 -17.57
N MET A 100 7.76 3.50 -17.65
CA MET A 100 7.82 2.14 -17.14
C MET A 100 8.64 1.20 -18.04
N PRO A 101 9.46 0.29 -17.48
CA PRO A 101 9.69 0.08 -16.05
C PRO A 101 10.54 1.19 -15.42
N TYR A 102 10.13 1.70 -14.25
CA TYR A 102 10.78 2.81 -13.58
C TYR A 102 11.51 2.37 -12.31
N GLN A 103 12.82 2.57 -12.29
CA GLN A 103 13.63 2.36 -11.07
C GLN A 103 13.48 3.58 -10.17
N THR A 104 12.94 3.37 -8.96
CA THR A 104 12.84 4.44 -7.96
C THR A 104 14.20 4.83 -7.40
N GLY A 105 14.27 5.95 -6.70
CA GLY A 105 15.46 6.39 -5.97
C GLY A 105 15.84 5.48 -4.76
N LEU A 106 15.10 4.39 -4.54
CA LEU A 106 15.33 3.42 -3.48
C LEU A 106 15.35 1.98 -4.05
N VAL A 107 14.64 1.05 -3.43
CA VAL A 107 14.77 -0.38 -3.69
C VAL A 107 13.77 -0.94 -4.72
N PHE A 108 12.70 -0.20 -5.05
CA PHE A 108 11.65 -0.71 -5.90
C PHE A 108 11.83 -0.32 -7.37
N THR A 109 11.49 -1.25 -8.25
CA THR A 109 11.28 -0.99 -9.68
C THR A 109 9.80 -1.21 -9.96
N TYR A 110 9.13 -0.19 -10.48
CA TYR A 110 7.74 -0.30 -10.89
C TYR A 110 7.68 -0.78 -12.33
N ASP A 111 6.89 -1.82 -12.58
CA ASP A 111 6.73 -2.43 -13.91
C ASP A 111 5.58 -1.81 -14.71
N CYS A 112 4.60 -1.24 -14.03
CA CYS A 112 3.44 -0.59 -14.64
C CYS A 112 2.88 0.50 -13.73
N GLY A 113 2.12 1.44 -14.31
CA GLY A 113 1.39 2.44 -13.54
C GLY A 113 0.91 3.61 -14.40
N GLU A 114 -0.36 3.95 -14.28
CA GLU A 114 -0.97 5.18 -14.81
C GLU A 114 -1.36 6.09 -13.63
N PHE A 115 -0.36 6.51 -12.85
CA PHE A 115 -0.58 7.16 -11.55
C PHE A 115 -1.35 8.48 -11.64
N GLU A 116 -1.04 9.30 -12.63
CA GLU A 116 -1.77 10.56 -12.85
C GLU A 116 -3.23 10.31 -13.22
N LYS A 117 -3.49 9.37 -14.11
CA LYS A 117 -4.84 8.99 -14.50
C LYS A 117 -5.65 8.45 -13.31
N ASN A 118 -5.01 7.63 -12.46
CA ASN A 118 -5.64 7.12 -11.23
C ASN A 118 -6.01 8.25 -10.28
N MET A 119 -5.12 9.22 -10.09
CA MET A 119 -5.39 10.43 -9.29
C MET A 119 -6.55 11.23 -9.87
N ASP A 120 -6.58 11.45 -11.20
CA ASP A 120 -7.65 12.18 -11.87
C ASP A 120 -9.01 11.49 -11.72
N MET A 121 -9.04 10.16 -11.86
CA MET A 121 -10.27 9.38 -11.64
C MET A 121 -10.76 9.52 -10.20
N ALA A 122 -9.88 9.44 -9.22
CA ALA A 122 -10.25 9.60 -7.81
C ALA A 122 -10.77 11.03 -7.53
N MET A 123 -10.12 12.05 -8.09
CA MET A 123 -10.56 13.44 -7.98
C MET A 123 -11.94 13.66 -8.62
N HIS A 124 -12.17 13.06 -9.79
CA HIS A 124 -13.47 13.12 -10.46
C HIS A 124 -14.56 12.45 -9.61
N LEU A 125 -14.33 11.23 -9.11
CA LEU A 125 -15.28 10.51 -8.28
C LEU A 125 -15.57 11.23 -6.95
N ALA A 126 -14.60 11.94 -6.40
CA ALA A 126 -14.74 12.75 -5.20
C ALA A 126 -15.37 14.13 -5.44
N ASP A 127 -15.66 14.46 -6.71
CA ASP A 127 -16.10 15.80 -7.10
C ASP A 127 -15.21 16.89 -6.48
N TYR A 128 -13.90 16.73 -6.70
CA TYR A 128 -12.87 17.51 -6.04
C TYR A 128 -12.98 19.00 -6.34
N GLY A 129 -13.35 19.36 -7.57
CA GLY A 129 -13.50 20.76 -8.01
C GLY A 129 -14.55 21.53 -7.22
N GLU A 130 -15.63 20.86 -6.79
CA GLU A 130 -16.74 21.46 -6.05
C GLU A 130 -16.56 21.40 -4.52
N PHE A 131 -15.36 21.01 -4.05
CA PHE A 131 -15.11 20.86 -2.61
C PHE A 131 -15.31 22.15 -1.83
N GLU A 132 -14.85 23.30 -2.34
CA GLU A 132 -14.95 24.58 -1.65
C GLU A 132 -16.41 25.00 -1.45
N ALA A 133 -17.27 24.85 -2.46
CA ALA A 133 -18.70 25.10 -2.35
C ALA A 133 -19.35 24.21 -1.28
N ARG A 134 -18.99 22.91 -1.26
CA ARG A 134 -19.47 21.99 -0.22
C ARG A 134 -18.95 22.34 1.17
N ARG A 135 -17.74 22.88 1.28
CA ARG A 135 -17.17 23.33 2.54
C ARG A 135 -17.92 24.54 3.08
N GLU A 136 -18.17 25.54 2.24
CA GLU A 136 -18.92 26.75 2.59
C GLU A 136 -20.35 26.42 3.05
N ASP A 137 -21.09 25.58 2.32
CA ASP A 137 -22.41 25.11 2.72
C ASP A 137 -22.37 24.39 4.07
N THR A 138 -21.33 23.58 4.30
CA THR A 138 -21.15 22.86 5.57
C THR A 138 -20.87 23.83 6.73
N GLN A 139 -20.07 24.86 6.50
CA GLN A 139 -19.77 25.91 7.49
C GLN A 139 -21.01 26.74 7.83
N ALA A 140 -21.83 27.06 6.83
CA ALA A 140 -23.08 27.76 7.04
C ALA A 140 -24.06 26.99 7.98
N ARG A 141 -23.89 25.68 8.07
CA ARG A 141 -24.63 24.80 8.99
C ARG A 141 -23.90 24.56 10.33
N GLY A 142 -22.85 25.32 10.63
CA GLY A 142 -22.09 25.22 11.89
C GLY A 142 -21.22 23.96 11.96
N LYS A 143 -20.85 23.33 10.84
CA LYS A 143 -20.00 22.12 10.77
C LYS A 143 -18.73 22.40 10.00
N LEU A 144 -17.72 21.53 10.17
CA LEU A 144 -16.48 21.57 9.41
C LEU A 144 -16.44 20.42 8.40
N ARG A 145 -15.86 20.70 7.23
CA ARG A 145 -15.60 19.71 6.20
C ARG A 145 -14.14 19.79 5.75
N GLY A 146 -13.47 18.65 5.69
CA GLY A 146 -12.10 18.53 5.22
C GLY A 146 -12.02 17.59 4.03
N ILE A 147 -10.98 17.75 3.21
CA ILE A 147 -10.59 16.85 2.15
C ILE A 147 -9.09 16.58 2.25
N GLY A 148 -8.68 15.34 2.02
CA GLY A 148 -7.30 14.92 1.92
C GLY A 148 -7.05 14.20 0.60
N MET A 149 -5.80 14.18 0.18
CA MET A 149 -5.33 13.45 -0.99
C MET A 149 -4.05 12.71 -0.64
N ALA A 150 -3.95 11.46 -1.09
CA ALA A 150 -2.73 10.67 -0.99
C ALA A 150 -2.65 9.71 -2.18
N ASN A 151 -1.47 9.57 -2.77
CA ASN A 151 -1.16 8.55 -3.75
C ASN A 151 -0.38 7.42 -3.06
N VAL A 152 -0.95 6.23 -3.05
CA VAL A 152 -0.38 5.08 -2.34
C VAL A 152 -0.03 3.98 -3.33
N THR A 153 1.15 3.40 -3.16
CA THR A 153 1.55 2.18 -3.84
C THR A 153 1.64 1.03 -2.84
N GLU A 154 1.26 -0.15 -3.29
CA GLU A 154 1.39 -1.38 -2.51
C GLU A 154 2.08 -2.45 -3.38
N GLN A 155 2.95 -3.22 -2.76
CA GLN A 155 3.56 -4.37 -3.41
C GLN A 155 2.68 -5.60 -3.22
N THR A 156 2.34 -6.25 -4.32
CA THR A 156 1.63 -7.53 -4.30
C THR A 156 2.61 -8.64 -3.91
N SER A 157 2.28 -9.42 -2.89
CA SER A 157 3.10 -10.53 -2.44
C SER A 157 4.42 -10.11 -1.74
N ASN A 158 5.07 -11.09 -1.17
CA ASN A 158 6.48 -11.02 -0.76
C ASN A 158 7.22 -12.20 -1.40
N ASN A 159 8.54 -12.18 -1.37
CA ASN A 159 9.39 -13.22 -1.98
C ASN A 159 9.49 -14.50 -1.14
N LEU A 160 8.65 -14.67 -0.12
CA LEU A 160 8.57 -15.90 0.66
C LEU A 160 7.74 -16.90 -0.13
N GLY A 161 8.32 -18.06 -0.42
CA GLY A 161 7.61 -19.15 -1.07
C GLY A 161 6.40 -19.58 -0.24
N GLU A 162 5.30 -19.88 -0.91
CA GLU A 162 4.09 -20.42 -0.31
C GLU A 162 3.78 -21.75 -0.94
N THR A 163 3.35 -22.72 -0.14
CA THR A 163 2.93 -24.04 -0.59
C THR A 163 1.43 -24.13 -0.54
N VAL A 164 0.84 -24.64 -1.62
CA VAL A 164 -0.59 -24.93 -1.71
C VAL A 164 -0.73 -26.41 -2.07
N GLU A 165 -1.57 -27.13 -1.34
CA GLU A 165 -1.96 -28.48 -1.68
C GLU A 165 -3.37 -28.48 -2.26
N ILE A 166 -3.59 -29.24 -3.34
CA ILE A 166 -4.91 -29.45 -3.93
C ILE A 166 -5.19 -30.96 -3.91
N ARG A 167 -6.21 -31.35 -3.17
CA ARG A 167 -6.70 -32.74 -3.11
C ARG A 167 -7.95 -32.87 -3.95
N ILE A 168 -7.94 -33.81 -4.89
CA ILE A 168 -9.10 -34.15 -5.71
C ILE A 168 -9.58 -35.53 -5.28
N ASP A 169 -10.83 -35.63 -4.91
CA ASP A 169 -11.43 -36.91 -4.53
C ASP A 169 -12.12 -37.59 -5.71
N SER A 170 -12.55 -38.86 -5.49
CA SER A 170 -13.18 -39.67 -6.52
C SER A 170 -14.58 -39.21 -6.95
N THR A 171 -15.17 -38.26 -6.22
CA THR A 171 -16.47 -37.66 -6.58
C THR A 171 -16.30 -36.47 -7.53
N GLY A 172 -15.05 -36.04 -7.77
CA GLY A 172 -14.73 -34.92 -8.66
C GLY A 172 -14.66 -33.57 -7.92
N THR A 173 -14.79 -33.54 -6.60
CA THR A 173 -14.60 -32.31 -5.81
C THR A 173 -13.13 -32.06 -5.52
N ALA A 174 -12.75 -30.78 -5.37
CA ALA A 174 -11.40 -30.37 -5.04
C ALA A 174 -11.35 -29.66 -3.67
N THR A 175 -10.36 -30.00 -2.86
CA THR A 175 -10.06 -29.25 -1.62
C THR A 175 -8.72 -28.56 -1.77
N VAL A 176 -8.72 -27.23 -1.65
CA VAL A 176 -7.53 -26.38 -1.68
C VAL A 176 -7.10 -26.09 -0.26
N ILE A 177 -5.85 -26.37 0.06
CA ILE A 177 -5.23 -26.17 1.39
C ILE A 177 -4.07 -25.20 1.20
N PRO A 178 -4.29 -23.88 1.29
CA PRO A 178 -3.23 -22.89 1.17
C PRO A 178 -2.39 -22.79 2.44
N GLY A 179 -1.13 -22.44 2.30
CA GLY A 179 -0.21 -22.18 3.40
C GLY A 179 -0.49 -20.86 4.13
N SER A 180 -1.30 -19.98 3.56
CA SER A 180 -1.68 -18.70 4.15
C SER A 180 -3.16 -18.62 4.50
N SER A 181 -3.48 -17.76 5.47
CA SER A 181 -4.86 -17.51 5.88
C SER A 181 -5.39 -16.20 5.28
N SER A 182 -6.71 -16.14 5.05
CA SER A 182 -7.37 -14.90 4.66
C SER A 182 -7.52 -13.94 5.84
N HIS A 183 -7.11 -12.70 5.62
CA HIS A 183 -7.30 -11.58 6.55
C HIS A 183 -8.15 -10.47 5.92
N GLY A 184 -9.12 -10.88 5.09
CA GLY A 184 -9.98 -9.98 4.31
C GLY A 184 -9.57 -9.80 2.85
N GLN A 185 -8.55 -10.55 2.35
CA GLN A 185 -8.13 -10.49 0.93
C GLN A 185 -9.04 -11.30 -0.01
N GLY A 186 -10.00 -12.09 0.51
CA GLY A 186 -10.91 -12.89 -0.29
C GLY A 186 -10.27 -14.15 -0.88
N HIS A 187 -9.40 -14.82 -0.13
CA HIS A 187 -8.68 -16.02 -0.59
C HIS A 187 -9.62 -17.12 -1.05
N ASP A 188 -10.75 -17.35 -0.36
CA ASP A 188 -11.71 -18.39 -0.75
C ASP A 188 -12.21 -18.18 -2.18
N THR A 189 -12.66 -16.98 -2.48
CA THR A 189 -13.15 -16.63 -3.83
C THR A 189 -12.03 -16.74 -4.86
N MET A 190 -10.87 -16.16 -4.56
CA MET A 190 -9.74 -16.14 -5.48
C MET A 190 -9.24 -17.56 -5.80
N TYR A 191 -9.08 -18.43 -4.81
CA TYR A 191 -8.64 -19.79 -5.03
C TYR A 191 -9.68 -20.61 -5.80
N LYS A 192 -10.97 -20.46 -5.53
CA LYS A 192 -12.03 -21.12 -6.29
C LYS A 192 -11.99 -20.73 -7.77
N ILE A 193 -11.96 -19.43 -8.06
CA ILE A 193 -11.86 -18.94 -9.45
C ILE A 193 -10.61 -19.50 -10.15
N LEU A 194 -9.44 -19.43 -9.48
CA LEU A 194 -8.19 -19.89 -10.07
C LEU A 194 -8.18 -21.40 -10.37
N VAL A 195 -8.67 -22.20 -9.43
CA VAL A 195 -8.73 -23.66 -9.58
C VAL A 195 -9.79 -24.06 -10.59
N SER A 196 -10.94 -23.41 -10.61
CA SER A 196 -11.98 -23.59 -11.63
C SER A 196 -11.43 -23.33 -13.02
N ASP A 197 -10.77 -22.21 -13.24
CA ASP A 197 -10.17 -21.82 -14.53
C ASP A 197 -9.09 -22.83 -14.98
N ARG A 198 -8.28 -23.35 -14.06
CA ARG A 198 -7.16 -24.23 -14.38
C ARG A 198 -7.53 -25.70 -14.54
N LEU A 199 -8.49 -26.18 -13.78
CA LEU A 199 -8.88 -27.60 -13.76
C LEU A 199 -10.21 -27.88 -14.43
N GLY A 200 -10.98 -26.85 -14.79
CA GLY A 200 -12.29 -27.00 -15.41
C GLY A 200 -13.36 -27.52 -14.47
N LEU A 201 -13.21 -27.33 -13.17
CA LEU A 201 -14.20 -27.69 -12.15
C LEU A 201 -15.17 -26.54 -11.93
N ASP A 202 -16.40 -26.87 -11.52
CA ASP A 202 -17.33 -25.83 -11.03
C ASP A 202 -16.82 -25.25 -9.71
N GLU A 203 -16.98 -23.95 -9.49
CA GLU A 203 -16.57 -23.29 -8.24
C GLU A 203 -17.30 -23.88 -7.02
N ASP A 204 -18.51 -24.40 -7.18
CA ASP A 204 -19.28 -25.04 -6.13
C ASP A 204 -18.69 -26.40 -5.71
N ASP A 205 -17.93 -27.05 -6.59
CA ASP A 205 -17.21 -28.29 -6.32
C ASP A 205 -15.82 -28.04 -5.71
N ILE A 206 -15.45 -26.80 -5.46
CA ILE A 206 -14.16 -26.42 -4.90
C ILE A 206 -14.34 -25.90 -3.46
N ARG A 207 -13.68 -26.57 -2.54
CA ARG A 207 -13.64 -26.18 -1.13
C ARG A 207 -12.28 -25.61 -0.79
N VAL A 208 -12.23 -24.51 -0.05
CA VAL A 208 -10.98 -23.94 0.49
C VAL A 208 -10.96 -24.16 2.00
N THR A 209 -9.91 -24.78 2.52
CA THR A 209 -9.72 -25.04 3.94
C THR A 209 -8.49 -24.27 4.41
N GLN A 210 -8.67 -23.36 5.37
CA GLN A 210 -7.59 -22.50 5.84
C GLN A 210 -7.19 -22.85 7.27
N VAL A 211 -5.90 -22.67 7.56
CA VAL A 211 -5.32 -22.63 8.93
C VAL A 211 -5.68 -23.85 9.78
N ASP A 212 -5.50 -25.02 9.23
CA ASP A 212 -5.55 -26.25 9.98
C ASP A 212 -4.14 -26.85 10.02
N THR A 213 -3.55 -26.97 11.21
CA THR A 213 -2.20 -27.55 11.39
C THR A 213 -2.20 -29.06 11.52
N ASP A 214 -3.38 -29.67 11.51
CA ASP A 214 -3.55 -31.13 11.60
C ASP A 214 -3.70 -31.79 10.21
N VAL A 215 -3.58 -31.00 9.13
CA VAL A 215 -3.66 -31.46 7.73
C VAL A 215 -2.36 -31.20 6.99
#